data_21e172bedbd1d957f56278c3ad18ab43
#
_entry.id   21e172bedbd1d957f56278c3ad18ab43
#
_cell.length_a   1.000
_cell.length_b   1.000
_cell.length_c   1.000
_cell.angle_alpha   90.00
_cell.angle_beta   90.00
_cell.angle_gamma   90.00
#
_symmetry.space_group_name_H-M   'P 1'
#
loop_
_entity.id
_entity.type
_entity.pdbx_description
1 polymer ?
#
loop_
_entity_poly.entity_id
_entity_poly.type
_entity_poly.pdbx_seq_one_letter_code
_entity_poly.pdbx_strand_id
1 'polypeptide(L)' 'MDAEHLVEMINDISNFFAPANPPAQAAAEVAGHLRRTWDPRMRRALVNLQGHKDLSDVGRAAVVLLVAEQSAVK' A
#
# COMPACT_ATOMS: atom_id res chain seq x y z
N MET A 1 16.41 1.51 -0.25
CA MET A 1 15.29 1.23 -1.15
C MET A 1 14.76 2.55 -1.70
N ASP A 2 14.49 2.56 -3.00
CA ASP A 2 14.04 3.77 -3.67
C ASP A 2 12.54 3.96 -3.44
N ALA A 3 12.16 5.10 -2.85
CA ALA A 3 10.75 5.40 -2.57
C ALA A 3 9.91 5.43 -3.84
N GLU A 4 10.44 5.97 -4.93
CA GLU A 4 9.72 6.02 -6.20
C GLU A 4 9.45 4.63 -6.75
N HIS A 5 10.39 3.72 -6.59
CA HIS A 5 10.22 2.34 -7.03
C HIS A 5 9.13 1.64 -6.22
N LEU A 6 9.12 1.87 -4.90
CA LEU A 6 8.09 1.28 -4.04
C LEU A 6 6.71 1.82 -4.39
N VAL A 7 6.61 3.13 -4.66
CA VAL A 7 5.34 3.73 -5.10
C VAL A 7 4.87 3.11 -6.40
N GLU A 8 5.79 2.92 -7.34
CA GLU A 8 5.47 2.30 -8.63
C GLU A 8 4.92 0.89 -8.44
N MET A 9 5.55 0.11 -7.56
CA MET A 9 5.08 -1.24 -7.25
C MET A 9 3.68 -1.22 -6.65
N ILE A 10 3.43 -0.30 -5.72
CA ILE A 10 2.11 -0.19 -5.10
C ILE A 10 1.06 0.19 -6.14
N ASN A 11 1.39 1.12 -7.02
CA ASN A 11 0.46 1.53 -8.07
C ASN A 11 0.16 0.40 -9.05
N ASP A 12 1.15 -0.40 -9.40
CA ASP A 12 0.94 -1.54 -10.29
C ASP A 12 0.00 -2.56 -9.65
N ILE A 13 0.20 -2.85 -8.37
CA ILE A 13 -0.68 -3.76 -7.64
C ILE A 13 -2.08 -3.18 -7.54
N SER A 14 -2.18 -1.88 -7.27
CA SER A 14 -3.47 -1.19 -7.19
C SER A 14 -4.23 -1.27 -8.51
N ASN A 15 -3.51 -1.09 -9.62
CA ASN A 15 -4.12 -1.16 -10.95
C ASN A 15 -4.61 -2.56 -11.29
N PHE A 16 -4.03 -3.58 -10.67
CA PHE A 16 -4.51 -4.94 -10.85
C PHE A 16 -5.84 -5.17 -10.15
N PHE A 17 -5.99 -4.68 -8.92
CA PHE A 17 -7.19 -4.94 -8.13
C PHE A 17 -8.32 -3.94 -8.35
N ALA A 18 -8.00 -2.68 -8.71
CA ALA A 18 -9.01 -1.62 -8.79
C ALA A 18 -10.15 -1.91 -9.76
N PRO A 19 -9.90 -2.44 -10.98
CA PRO A 19 -10.99 -2.65 -11.92
C PRO A 19 -12.01 -3.72 -11.47
N ALA A 20 -11.58 -4.63 -10.61
CA ALA A 20 -12.41 -5.78 -10.22
C ALA A 20 -13.15 -5.55 -8.91
N ASN A 21 -12.89 -4.45 -8.20
CA ASN A 21 -13.40 -4.25 -6.84
C ASN A 21 -13.81 -2.79 -6.61
N PRO A 22 -14.80 -2.57 -5.72
CA PRO A 22 -15.05 -1.20 -5.24
C PRO A 22 -13.80 -0.64 -4.56
N PRO A 23 -13.62 0.68 -4.52
CA PRO A 23 -12.38 1.28 -4.00
C PRO A 23 -11.95 0.79 -2.62
N ALA A 24 -12.88 0.68 -1.67
CA ALA A 24 -12.54 0.24 -0.32
C ALA A 24 -12.05 -1.22 -0.33
N GLN A 25 -12.70 -2.06 -1.12
CA GLN A 25 -12.31 -3.46 -1.21
C GLN A 25 -10.99 -3.61 -1.96
N ALA A 26 -10.79 -2.81 -3.02
CA ALA A 26 -9.53 -2.80 -3.75
C ALA A 26 -8.38 -2.43 -2.81
N ALA A 27 -8.55 -1.42 -1.98
CA ALA A 27 -7.55 -1.01 -1.01
C ALA A 27 -7.21 -2.15 -0.03
N ALA A 28 -8.25 -2.86 0.45
CA ALA A 28 -8.04 -3.98 1.36
C ALA A 28 -7.27 -5.11 0.68
N GLU A 29 -7.57 -5.38 -0.58
CA GLU A 29 -6.87 -6.40 -1.35
C GLU A 29 -5.39 -6.04 -1.56
N VAL A 30 -5.13 -4.78 -1.90
CA VAL A 30 -3.76 -4.30 -2.06
C VAL A 30 -3.01 -4.42 -0.73
N ALA A 31 -3.62 -3.98 0.36
CA ALA A 31 -3.01 -4.07 1.67
C ALA A 31 -2.68 -5.52 2.04
N GLY A 32 -3.61 -6.43 1.77
CA GLY A 32 -3.39 -7.85 2.01
C GLY A 32 -2.23 -8.41 1.20
N HIS A 33 -2.14 -7.99 -0.07
CA HIS A 33 -1.04 -8.42 -0.94
C HIS A 33 0.31 -7.95 -0.39
N LEU A 34 0.39 -6.68 -0.01
CA LEU A 34 1.63 -6.12 0.54
C LEU A 34 2.00 -6.80 1.85
N ARG A 35 1.00 -7.09 2.68
CA ARG A 35 1.24 -7.75 3.97
C ARG A 35 1.88 -9.13 3.77
N ARG A 36 1.45 -9.84 2.73
CA ARG A 36 1.96 -11.18 2.45
C ARG A 36 3.30 -11.19 1.72
N THR A 37 3.56 -10.19 0.88
CA THR A 37 4.71 -10.24 -0.03
C THR A 37 5.85 -9.31 0.36
N TRP A 38 5.56 -8.22 1.06
CA TRP A 38 6.60 -7.28 1.47
C TRP A 38 7.15 -7.70 2.83
N ASP A 39 8.48 -7.69 2.96
CA ASP A 39 9.11 -8.01 4.23
C ASP A 39 8.94 -6.84 5.23
N PRO A 40 9.27 -7.07 6.52
CA PRO A 40 9.09 -6.01 7.53
C PRO A 40 9.82 -4.71 7.22
N ARG A 41 10.99 -4.79 6.59
CA ARG A 41 11.76 -3.58 6.24
C ARG A 41 11.03 -2.76 5.20
N MET A 42 10.49 -3.41 4.18
CA MET A 42 9.73 -2.75 3.13
C MET A 42 8.45 -2.14 3.72
N ARG A 43 7.77 -2.89 4.59
CA ARG A 43 6.53 -2.39 5.20
C ARG A 43 6.77 -1.18 6.09
N ARG A 44 7.93 -1.11 6.76
CA ARG A 44 8.27 0.06 7.57
C ARG A 44 8.44 1.32 6.72
N ALA A 45 8.88 1.16 5.49
CA ALA A 45 9.03 2.29 4.58
C ALA A 45 7.69 2.93 4.22
N LEU A 46 6.58 2.21 4.38
CA LEU A 46 5.25 2.71 4.03
C LEU A 46 4.88 3.97 4.81
N VAL A 47 5.38 4.11 6.03
CA VAL A 47 5.11 5.30 6.83
C VAL A 47 5.53 6.57 6.06
N ASN A 48 6.67 6.49 5.40
CA ASN A 48 7.19 7.63 4.66
C ASN A 48 6.52 7.82 3.30
N LEU A 49 5.76 6.83 2.85
CA LEU A 49 5.11 6.89 1.55
C LEU A 49 3.67 7.41 1.61
N GLN A 50 3.09 7.54 2.80
CA GLN A 50 1.67 7.90 2.97
C GLN A 50 1.28 9.16 2.21
N GLY A 51 2.14 10.16 2.23
CA GLY A 51 1.85 11.44 1.59
C GLY A 51 2.47 11.58 0.21
N HIS A 52 2.99 10.50 -0.37
CA HIS A 52 3.65 10.61 -1.66
C HIS A 52 2.66 11.00 -2.75
N LYS A 53 3.01 12.03 -3.51
CA LYS A 53 2.10 12.62 -4.51
C LYS A 53 1.75 11.67 -5.65
N ASP A 54 2.60 10.70 -5.93
CA ASP A 54 2.41 9.79 -7.06
C ASP A 54 1.63 8.53 -6.71
N LEU A 55 1.28 8.32 -5.44
CA LEU A 55 0.43 7.19 -5.07
C LEU A 55 -0.97 7.35 -5.64
N SER A 56 -1.50 6.28 -6.23
CA SER A 56 -2.90 6.25 -6.66
C SER A 56 -3.80 6.32 -5.43
N ASP A 57 -5.08 6.66 -5.63
CA ASP A 57 -6.03 6.75 -4.52
C ASP A 57 -6.15 5.41 -3.80
N VAL A 58 -6.27 4.31 -4.56
CA VAL A 58 -6.35 2.98 -3.97
C VAL A 58 -5.05 2.62 -3.26
N GLY A 59 -3.92 2.93 -3.88
CA GLY A 59 -2.62 2.67 -3.28
C GLY A 59 -2.42 3.42 -1.97
N ARG A 60 -2.82 4.69 -1.94
CA ARG A 60 -2.73 5.49 -0.71
C ARG A 60 -3.61 4.90 0.39
N ALA A 61 -4.83 4.51 0.06
CA ALA A 61 -5.74 3.91 1.04
C ALA A 61 -5.14 2.62 1.59
N ALA A 62 -4.53 1.80 0.75
CA ALA A 62 -3.88 0.56 1.19
C ALA A 62 -2.71 0.85 2.12
N VAL A 63 -1.91 1.86 1.80
CA VAL A 63 -0.77 2.24 2.64
C VAL A 63 -1.26 2.72 4.01
N VAL A 64 -2.32 3.53 4.02
CA VAL A 64 -2.91 4.01 5.28
C VAL A 64 -3.38 2.84 6.13
N LEU A 65 -4.03 1.85 5.53
CA LEU A 65 -4.49 0.66 6.25
C LEU A 65 -3.32 -0.08 6.90
N LEU A 66 -2.23 -0.27 6.16
CA LEU A 66 -1.08 -1.00 6.67
C LEU A 66 -0.36 -0.24 7.76
N VAL A 67 -0.22 1.07 7.61
CA VAL A 67 0.42 1.90 8.62
C VAL A 67 -0.41 1.88 9.91
N ALA A 68 -1.74 1.93 9.78
CA ALA A 68 -2.62 1.85 10.95
C ALA A 68 -2.46 0.51 11.67
N GLU A 69 -2.33 -0.59 10.92
CA GLU A 69 -2.09 -1.91 11.51
C GLU A 69 -0.77 -1.95 12.28
N GLN A 70 0.28 -1.38 11.69
CA GLN A 70 1.59 -1.36 12.34
C GLN A 70 1.54 -0.54 13.63
N SER A 71 0.80 0.57 13.61
CA SER A 71 0.68 1.42 14.81
C SER A 71 -0.15 0.76 15.89
N ALA A 72 -1.08 -0.11 15.54
CA ALA A 72 -1.96 -0.79 16.48
C ALA A 72 -1.26 -1.97 17.16
N VAL A 73 -0.19 -2.48 16.59
CA VAL A 73 0.54 -3.63 17.14
C VAL A 73 1.47 -3.15 18.26
N LYS A 74 1.36 -3.78 19.37
CA LYS A 74 2.21 -3.48 20.53
C LYS A 74 3.32 -4.49 20.64
#